data_87d988b8fb56ba8c408acc18d5a9b3f8
#
_entry.id   87d988b8fb56ba8c408acc18d5a9b3f8
#
_cell.length_a   1.000
_cell.length_b   1.000
_cell.length_c   1.000
_cell.angle_alpha   90.00
_cell.angle_beta   90.00
_cell.angle_gamma   90.00
#
_symmetry.space_group_name_H-M   'P 1'
#
loop_
_entity.id
_entity.type
_entity.pdbx_description
1 polymer ?
#
loop_
_entity_poly.entity_id
_entity_poly.type
_entity_poly.pdbx_seq_one_letter_code
_entity_poly.pdbx_strand_id
1 'polypeptide(L)'
;MIEIEQGISDFSALGLIPIPAAIEEDEHGFPMYKDTYIKTSDTTAFMLHMAQFTAEKIFQHSGLALEINPVNPRGTAIELEITPTEETEVKTTEHNMDPNTTGESYKISVGKSILKIASAQPSGLFRGIQTLRQLIPNQAATIKNMPVWEIPGGTIQDAPNYAFRGAMLDVARHFFTIQEVKRYIDLLAYYKINILHLHLTDDQGWRIEIKKWPKLTEVGGEKEVGGGTGGFYTQAQYKDLVAYANKHFITIIPEVDMPGHTNAASVAYPFLNGNGKTPELYTGTEVGFSTWDANNEKVYDFVTDVVNEISAMSPGPYFHLGGDESHVTKKPDYIKFVNRVSEIVKQAGKTPIGWDEIVTADTDSTAIAQFWASEKNAAIAVQKGMKVILSPAKKAYLDMQYKEDSPYGLHWAGYVPVDTAYIWTPETYAKGVPSELILGIEAPLWSETISNSDEIEYLAFPRLPGYAELAWSSPEKRDWNEYKGRLALQSLFFDRNKVNYYPSEKIDWVSPPLAPKTIGKD
;
A
#
# COMPACT_ATOMS: atom_id res chain seq x y z
N MET A 1 -20.65 26.42 24.60
CA MET A 1 -19.30 26.06 24.14
C MET A 1 -18.43 25.84 25.37
N ILE A 2 -17.58 24.83 25.34
CA ILE A 2 -16.54 24.62 26.35
C ILE A 2 -15.39 25.53 25.96
N GLU A 3 -15.04 26.50 26.81
CA GLU A 3 -13.83 27.30 26.65
C GLU A 3 -12.68 26.60 27.37
N ILE A 4 -11.57 26.40 26.64
CA ILE A 4 -10.31 25.92 27.18
C ILE A 4 -9.41 27.16 27.29
N GLU A 5 -8.98 27.48 28.52
CA GLU A 5 -8.20 28.70 28.78
C GLU A 5 -6.78 28.65 28.19
N GLN A 6 -6.20 27.48 28.05
CA GLN A 6 -4.95 27.23 27.32
C GLN A 6 -5.11 25.92 26.53
N GLY A 7 -4.99 25.99 25.20
CA GLY A 7 -5.05 24.84 24.32
C GLY A 7 -3.68 24.13 24.21
N ILE A 8 -3.71 22.85 23.83
CA ILE A 8 -2.50 22.13 23.41
C ILE A 8 -2.16 22.64 22.01
N SER A 9 -1.03 23.34 21.87
CA SER A 9 -0.55 23.85 20.57
C SER A 9 0.61 23.03 19.98
N ASP A 10 0.82 21.82 20.48
CA ASP A 10 1.96 20.99 20.12
C ASP A 10 1.56 19.79 19.26
N PHE A 11 1.69 19.94 17.95
CA PHE A 11 1.50 18.83 16.99
C PHE A 11 2.60 17.77 17.11
N SER A 12 3.77 18.09 17.65
CA SER A 12 4.88 17.15 17.81
C SER A 12 4.54 16.02 18.76
N ALA A 13 3.69 16.29 19.77
CA ALA A 13 3.22 15.31 20.74
C ALA A 13 2.28 14.24 20.16
N LEU A 14 1.80 14.41 18.93
CA LEU A 14 0.83 13.50 18.30
C LEU A 14 1.47 12.41 17.42
N GLY A 15 2.74 12.56 17.05
CA GLY A 15 3.46 11.55 16.28
C GLY A 15 2.93 11.35 14.86
N LEU A 16 2.61 12.42 14.13
CA LEU A 16 2.08 12.33 12.76
C LEU A 16 3.04 11.60 11.81
N ILE A 17 2.58 10.57 11.14
CA ILE A 17 3.30 9.84 10.09
C ILE A 17 2.34 9.57 8.91
N PRO A 18 2.69 9.97 7.69
CA PRO A 18 3.83 10.80 7.27
C PRO A 18 3.78 12.22 7.85
N ILE A 19 4.98 12.83 8.05
CA ILE A 19 5.04 14.23 8.50
C ILE A 19 4.50 15.16 7.41
N PRO A 20 3.57 16.08 7.74
CA PRO A 20 2.99 16.99 6.76
C PRO A 20 4.00 18.01 6.18
N ALA A 21 3.68 18.50 4.97
CA ALA A 21 4.52 19.46 4.26
C ALA A 21 4.66 20.80 5.02
N ALA A 22 3.59 21.30 5.64
CA ALA A 22 3.63 22.50 6.47
C ALA A 22 2.67 22.39 7.66
N ILE A 23 3.12 22.84 8.82
CA ILE A 23 2.34 22.99 10.05
C ILE A 23 2.59 24.39 10.60
N GLU A 24 1.51 25.10 10.86
CA GLU A 24 1.52 26.39 11.57
C GLU A 24 0.68 26.24 12.84
N GLU A 25 1.25 26.50 13.99
CA GLU A 25 0.58 26.33 15.29
C GLU A 25 -0.17 27.58 15.70
N ASP A 26 -1.30 27.40 16.41
CA ASP A 26 -2.12 28.44 17.03
C ASP A 26 -2.33 28.12 18.51
N GLU A 27 -2.49 29.17 19.33
CA GLU A 27 -2.71 29.02 20.78
C GLU A 27 -4.02 28.33 21.16
N HIS A 28 -4.96 28.17 20.23
CA HIS A 28 -6.32 27.73 20.50
C HIS A 28 -6.67 26.42 19.81
N GLY A 29 -6.74 25.34 20.59
CA GLY A 29 -7.15 24.03 20.11
C GLY A 29 -8.66 23.90 19.86
N PHE A 30 -9.02 22.78 19.22
CA PHE A 30 -10.40 22.38 18.93
C PHE A 30 -10.87 21.35 19.97
N PRO A 31 -11.85 21.71 20.85
CA PRO A 31 -12.42 20.77 21.79
C PRO A 31 -13.45 19.86 21.11
N MET A 32 -13.13 18.58 20.97
CA MET A 32 -14.05 17.56 20.48
C MET A 32 -14.71 16.85 21.66
N TYR A 33 -16.04 16.88 21.72
CA TYR A 33 -16.84 16.33 22.81
C TYR A 33 -18.21 15.85 22.30
N LYS A 34 -19.10 15.40 23.19
CA LYS A 34 -20.39 14.77 22.83
C LYS A 34 -21.32 15.61 21.92
N ASP A 35 -21.23 16.95 21.99
CA ASP A 35 -22.06 17.85 21.17
C ASP A 35 -21.32 18.33 19.90
N THR A 36 -20.14 17.79 19.61
CA THR A 36 -19.46 18.00 18.33
C THR A 36 -20.24 17.29 17.23
N TYR A 37 -20.29 17.89 16.04
CA TYR A 37 -20.97 17.33 14.87
C TYR A 37 -20.12 17.44 13.63
N ILE A 38 -20.47 16.64 12.59
CA ILE A 38 -19.83 16.71 11.28
C ILE A 38 -20.74 17.47 10.33
N LYS A 39 -20.16 18.41 9.57
CA LYS A 39 -20.85 19.18 8.54
C LYS A 39 -20.16 18.95 7.19
N THR A 40 -20.94 18.73 6.15
CA THR A 40 -20.44 18.58 4.78
C THR A 40 -20.81 19.80 3.93
N SER A 41 -19.98 20.12 2.93
CA SER A 41 -20.25 21.24 1.99
C SER A 41 -21.50 21.00 1.14
N ASP A 42 -21.82 19.73 0.88
CA ASP A 42 -22.99 19.29 0.14
C ASP A 42 -23.49 17.93 0.65
N THR A 43 -24.58 17.43 0.08
CA THR A 43 -25.21 16.15 0.45
C THR A 43 -25.08 15.07 -0.62
N THR A 44 -24.05 15.14 -1.45
CA THR A 44 -23.73 14.06 -2.41
C THR A 44 -23.46 12.75 -1.68
N ALA A 45 -23.70 11.64 -2.36
CA ALA A 45 -23.46 10.31 -1.79
C ALA A 45 -22.00 10.15 -1.35
N PHE A 46 -21.06 10.76 -2.06
CA PHE A 46 -19.64 10.78 -1.70
C PHE A 46 -19.40 11.52 -0.37
N MET A 47 -19.89 12.76 -0.23
CA MET A 47 -19.68 13.58 0.97
C MET A 47 -20.34 12.95 2.21
N LEU A 48 -21.53 12.39 2.04
CA LEU A 48 -22.21 11.66 3.13
C LEU A 48 -21.42 10.40 3.53
N HIS A 49 -20.84 9.68 2.56
CA HIS A 49 -19.97 8.54 2.86
C HIS A 49 -18.71 8.96 3.62
N MET A 50 -18.05 10.06 3.22
CA MET A 50 -16.88 10.58 3.95
C MET A 50 -17.25 11.02 5.37
N ALA A 51 -18.41 11.65 5.57
CA ALA A 51 -18.88 12.03 6.89
C ALA A 51 -19.16 10.79 7.77
N GLN A 52 -19.81 9.76 7.22
CA GLN A 52 -20.06 8.49 7.92
C GLN A 52 -18.75 7.79 8.29
N PHE A 53 -17.81 7.70 7.35
CA PHE A 53 -16.47 7.15 7.60
C PHE A 53 -15.76 7.91 8.73
N THR A 54 -15.77 9.24 8.68
CA THR A 54 -15.17 10.10 9.71
C THR A 54 -15.82 9.88 11.07
N ALA A 55 -17.16 9.87 11.14
CA ALA A 55 -17.89 9.61 12.38
C ALA A 55 -17.57 8.23 12.97
N GLU A 56 -17.51 7.20 12.11
CA GLU A 56 -17.14 5.84 12.54
C GLU A 56 -15.74 5.78 13.12
N LYS A 57 -14.74 6.39 12.43
CA LYS A 57 -13.35 6.37 12.91
C LYS A 57 -13.15 7.18 14.19
N ILE A 58 -13.88 8.29 14.36
CA ILE A 58 -13.93 9.05 15.61
C ILE A 58 -14.57 8.21 16.73
N PHE A 59 -15.69 7.55 16.45
CA PHE A 59 -16.34 6.67 17.43
C PHE A 59 -15.43 5.53 17.89
N GLN A 60 -14.75 4.86 16.95
CA GLN A 60 -13.79 3.80 17.26
C GLN A 60 -12.63 4.28 18.14
N HIS A 61 -12.20 5.55 17.97
CA HIS A 61 -11.13 6.15 18.75
C HIS A 61 -11.58 6.65 20.12
N SER A 62 -12.69 7.37 20.19
CA SER A 62 -13.09 8.21 21.33
C SER A 62 -14.39 7.76 22.04
N GLY A 63 -15.17 6.89 21.40
CA GLY A 63 -16.52 6.54 21.85
C GLY A 63 -17.59 7.63 21.58
N LEU A 64 -17.22 8.74 20.92
CA LEU A 64 -18.14 9.83 20.60
C LEU A 64 -18.97 9.50 19.35
N ALA A 65 -20.29 9.43 19.48
CA ALA A 65 -21.22 9.32 18.35
C ALA A 65 -21.57 10.73 17.85
N LEU A 66 -20.97 11.15 16.76
CA LEU A 66 -21.18 12.48 16.19
C LEU A 66 -22.35 12.48 15.20
N GLU A 67 -23.22 13.49 15.30
CA GLU A 67 -24.29 13.71 14.32
C GLU A 67 -23.73 14.28 13.01
N ILE A 68 -24.36 13.91 11.89
CA ILE A 68 -24.00 14.40 10.57
C ILE A 68 -25.07 15.36 10.09
N ASN A 69 -24.68 16.60 9.73
CA ASN A 69 -25.55 17.66 9.23
C ASN A 69 -26.81 17.91 10.09
N PRO A 70 -26.70 18.11 11.42
CA PRO A 70 -27.86 18.33 12.27
C PRO A 70 -28.61 19.63 11.89
N VAL A 71 -29.95 19.63 12.04
CA VAL A 71 -30.79 20.77 11.68
C VAL A 71 -30.56 21.98 12.59
N ASN A 72 -30.33 21.73 13.87
CA ASN A 72 -30.09 22.77 14.89
C ASN A 72 -28.78 22.47 15.63
N PRO A 73 -27.61 22.70 14.98
CA PRO A 73 -26.34 22.33 15.54
C PRO A 73 -26.03 23.11 16.82
N ARG A 74 -25.51 22.41 17.82
CA ARG A 74 -24.97 23.00 19.06
C ARG A 74 -23.60 22.38 19.31
N GLY A 75 -22.63 23.19 19.65
CA GLY A 75 -21.29 22.69 19.92
C GLY A 75 -20.29 23.06 18.83
N THR A 76 -19.24 22.25 18.70
CA THR A 76 -18.15 22.44 17.73
C THR A 76 -18.42 21.65 16.46
N ALA A 77 -17.83 22.08 15.33
CA ALA A 77 -18.06 21.45 14.03
C ALA A 77 -16.76 20.90 13.43
N ILE A 78 -16.83 19.69 12.88
CA ILE A 78 -15.84 19.18 11.93
C ILE A 78 -16.43 19.37 10.52
N GLU A 79 -15.86 20.28 9.74
CA GLU A 79 -16.34 20.59 8.40
C GLU A 79 -15.51 19.85 7.34
N LEU A 80 -16.21 19.11 6.46
CA LEU A 80 -15.61 18.42 5.32
C LEU A 80 -16.02 19.15 4.04
N GLU A 81 -15.03 19.54 3.21
CA GLU A 81 -15.26 20.38 2.06
C GLU A 81 -14.48 19.93 0.83
N ILE A 82 -15.15 19.83 -0.30
CA ILE A 82 -14.52 19.79 -1.62
C ILE A 82 -14.69 21.17 -2.24
N THR A 83 -13.58 21.88 -2.40
CA THR A 83 -13.55 23.22 -3.01
C THR A 83 -12.53 23.20 -4.14
N PRO A 84 -12.97 23.22 -5.40
CA PRO A 84 -12.05 23.40 -6.52
C PRO A 84 -11.48 24.83 -6.46
N THR A 85 -10.32 25.01 -5.85
CA THR A 85 -9.64 26.33 -5.77
C THR A 85 -8.15 26.17 -5.96
N GLU A 86 -7.54 27.19 -6.54
CA GLU A 86 -6.08 27.32 -6.75
C GLU A 86 -5.27 27.27 -5.42
N GLU A 87 -5.90 27.56 -4.27
CA GLU A 87 -5.25 27.59 -2.97
C GLU A 87 -4.93 26.21 -2.35
N THR A 88 -5.54 25.14 -2.87
CA THR A 88 -5.27 23.75 -2.42
C THR A 88 -4.31 23.01 -3.34
N GLU A 89 -3.90 23.62 -4.46
CA GLU A 89 -2.92 23.04 -5.35
C GLU A 89 -1.49 23.25 -4.84
N VAL A 90 -1.00 22.35 -4.02
CA VAL A 90 0.44 22.14 -3.91
C VAL A 90 0.85 21.41 -5.20
N LYS A 91 1.75 22.00 -5.98
CA LYS A 91 2.20 21.45 -7.26
C LYS A 91 2.78 20.06 -7.07
N THR A 92 1.97 19.05 -7.31
CA THR A 92 2.44 17.69 -7.54
C THR A 92 2.93 17.60 -8.99
N THR A 93 4.06 16.96 -9.20
CA THR A 93 4.56 16.70 -10.55
C THR A 93 3.54 15.84 -11.30
N GLU A 94 2.86 16.45 -12.28
CA GLU A 94 1.82 15.84 -13.11
C GLU A 94 2.39 14.69 -13.94
N HIS A 95 2.36 13.45 -13.42
CA HIS A 95 2.76 12.29 -14.24
C HIS A 95 1.91 11.06 -13.96
N ASN A 96 0.75 11.20 -13.34
CA ASN A 96 -0.07 10.05 -13.01
C ASN A 96 -1.52 10.20 -13.50
N MET A 97 -1.96 9.26 -14.30
CA MET A 97 -3.34 9.19 -14.80
C MET A 97 -4.28 8.36 -13.92
N ASP A 98 -3.79 7.86 -12.79
CA ASP A 98 -4.63 7.13 -11.84
C ASP A 98 -5.41 8.12 -10.95
N PRO A 99 -6.74 8.12 -10.99
CA PRO A 99 -7.56 9.03 -10.19
C PRO A 99 -7.39 8.89 -8.68
N ASN A 100 -6.88 7.74 -8.20
CA ASN A 100 -6.59 7.54 -6.77
C ASN A 100 -5.25 8.16 -6.34
N THR A 101 -4.43 8.57 -7.29
CA THR A 101 -3.08 9.10 -7.05
C THR A 101 -2.92 10.56 -7.44
N THR A 102 -3.97 11.17 -8.00
CA THR A 102 -3.99 12.59 -8.38
C THR A 102 -4.81 13.42 -7.39
N GLY A 103 -4.45 14.69 -7.22
CA GLY A 103 -5.22 15.64 -6.42
C GLY A 103 -5.29 15.28 -4.93
N GLU A 104 -4.24 14.69 -4.37
CA GLU A 104 -4.21 14.23 -2.98
C GLU A 104 -3.84 15.33 -1.96
N SER A 105 -3.67 16.57 -2.41
CA SER A 105 -3.41 17.71 -1.52
C SER A 105 -4.63 18.06 -0.67
N TYR A 106 -4.38 18.52 0.55
CA TYR A 106 -5.44 18.96 1.46
C TYR A 106 -4.95 20.05 2.42
N LYS A 107 -5.90 20.76 3.02
CA LYS A 107 -5.68 21.70 4.11
C LYS A 107 -6.57 21.36 5.30
N ILE A 108 -5.98 21.36 6.50
CA ILE A 108 -6.73 21.27 7.77
C ILE A 108 -6.53 22.60 8.48
N SER A 109 -7.63 23.24 8.92
CA SER A 109 -7.61 24.44 9.75
C SER A 109 -8.33 24.11 11.06
N VAL A 110 -7.62 24.25 12.17
CA VAL A 110 -8.10 23.90 13.51
C VAL A 110 -8.25 25.18 14.33
N GLY A 111 -9.49 25.57 14.59
CA GLY A 111 -9.84 26.70 15.44
C GLY A 111 -10.75 26.30 16.59
N LYS A 112 -11.05 27.23 17.50
CA LYS A 112 -11.85 27.00 18.74
C LYS A 112 -13.20 26.31 18.54
N SER A 113 -13.87 26.56 17.43
CA SER A 113 -15.26 26.10 17.21
C SER A 113 -15.41 25.27 15.96
N ILE A 114 -14.46 25.36 15.02
CA ILE A 114 -14.50 24.70 13.72
C ILE A 114 -13.13 24.08 13.45
N LEU A 115 -13.14 22.78 13.12
CA LEU A 115 -12.05 22.08 12.49
C LEU A 115 -12.50 21.82 11.05
N LYS A 116 -11.79 22.39 10.07
CA LYS A 116 -12.14 22.27 8.67
C LYS A 116 -11.11 21.44 7.92
N ILE A 117 -11.54 20.46 7.14
CA ILE A 117 -10.72 19.72 6.18
C ILE A 117 -11.22 20.06 4.78
N ALA A 118 -10.35 20.68 3.99
CA ALA A 118 -10.65 21.10 2.62
C ALA A 118 -9.67 20.48 1.63
N SER A 119 -10.18 20.11 0.46
CA SER A 119 -9.39 19.62 -0.67
C SER A 119 -10.07 19.96 -1.99
N ALA A 120 -9.30 20.02 -3.07
CA ALA A 120 -9.84 20.18 -4.43
C ALA A 120 -10.44 18.86 -4.96
N GLN A 121 -10.02 17.71 -4.44
CA GLN A 121 -10.39 16.39 -4.94
C GLN A 121 -10.80 15.42 -3.80
N PRO A 122 -11.65 14.43 -4.12
CA PRO A 122 -12.05 13.38 -3.18
C PRO A 122 -10.89 12.65 -2.48
N SER A 123 -9.83 12.33 -3.22
CA SER A 123 -8.63 11.66 -2.70
C SER A 123 -7.94 12.50 -1.62
N GLY A 124 -7.75 13.80 -1.85
CA GLY A 124 -7.14 14.68 -0.88
C GLY A 124 -7.98 14.87 0.39
N LEU A 125 -9.31 14.97 0.25
CA LEU A 125 -10.20 15.00 1.42
C LEU A 125 -10.04 13.73 2.27
N PHE A 126 -9.97 12.56 1.64
CA PHE A 126 -9.72 11.30 2.33
C PHE A 126 -8.36 11.28 3.06
N ARG A 127 -7.27 11.79 2.40
CA ARG A 127 -5.95 11.90 3.05
C ARG A 127 -5.98 12.88 4.24
N GLY A 128 -6.70 13.97 4.14
CA GLY A 128 -6.94 14.90 5.26
C GLY A 128 -7.67 14.23 6.43
N ILE A 129 -8.66 13.38 6.15
CA ILE A 129 -9.36 12.58 7.17
C ILE A 129 -8.39 11.60 7.86
N GLN A 130 -7.44 10.98 7.12
CA GLN A 130 -6.43 10.12 7.75
C GLN A 130 -5.52 10.93 8.71
N THR A 131 -5.18 12.16 8.34
CA THR A 131 -4.44 13.06 9.24
C THR A 131 -5.29 13.45 10.46
N LEU A 132 -6.58 13.79 10.29
CA LEU A 132 -7.47 14.03 11.42
C LEU A 132 -7.47 12.87 12.42
N ARG A 133 -7.48 11.62 11.94
CA ARG A 133 -7.42 10.41 12.81
C ARG A 133 -6.17 10.38 13.68
N GLN A 134 -5.04 10.90 13.18
CA GLN A 134 -3.78 10.99 13.93
C GLN A 134 -3.73 12.23 14.83
N LEU A 135 -4.52 13.28 14.55
CA LEU A 135 -4.63 14.49 15.37
C LEU A 135 -5.44 14.29 16.64
N ILE A 136 -6.28 13.27 16.72
CA ILE A 136 -7.09 12.99 17.91
C ILE A 136 -6.19 12.42 19.01
N PRO A 137 -6.03 13.11 20.17
CA PRO A 137 -5.21 12.61 21.26
C PRO A 137 -5.67 11.23 21.76
N ASN A 138 -4.74 10.44 22.26
CA ASN A 138 -5.06 9.10 22.74
C ASN A 138 -5.88 9.09 24.04
N GLN A 139 -5.88 10.19 24.79
CA GLN A 139 -6.62 10.35 26.04
C GLN A 139 -7.42 11.65 26.03
N ALA A 140 -8.63 11.58 26.56
CA ALA A 140 -9.45 12.76 26.79
C ALA A 140 -9.02 13.49 28.08
N ALA A 141 -9.03 14.80 28.04
CA ALA A 141 -9.04 15.61 29.24
C ALA A 141 -10.44 15.58 29.89
N THR A 142 -10.51 15.77 31.20
CA THR A 142 -11.80 15.92 31.89
C THR A 142 -12.07 17.39 32.19
N ILE A 143 -13.04 17.97 31.48
CA ILE A 143 -13.44 19.37 31.65
C ILE A 143 -14.91 19.41 32.07
N LYS A 144 -15.19 20.04 33.23
CA LYS A 144 -16.57 20.11 33.81
C LYS A 144 -17.27 18.75 33.86
N ASN A 145 -16.54 17.70 34.27
CA ASN A 145 -16.98 16.32 34.35
C ASN A 145 -17.37 15.68 33.01
N MET A 146 -16.87 16.20 31.88
CA MET A 146 -17.06 15.62 30.54
C MET A 146 -15.72 15.28 29.91
N PRO A 147 -15.62 14.15 29.19
CA PRO A 147 -14.43 13.86 28.39
C PRO A 147 -14.35 14.82 27.18
N VAL A 148 -13.20 15.41 26.97
CA VAL A 148 -12.91 16.33 25.86
C VAL A 148 -11.59 15.92 25.22
N TRP A 149 -11.59 15.68 23.93
CA TRP A 149 -10.39 15.46 23.13
C TRP A 149 -9.98 16.81 22.53
N GLU A 150 -8.89 17.34 23.00
CA GLU A 150 -8.40 18.64 22.56
C GLU A 150 -7.41 18.46 21.40
N ILE A 151 -7.83 18.77 20.17
CA ILE A 151 -7.00 18.73 18.98
C ILE A 151 -6.20 20.05 18.91
N PRO A 152 -4.85 20.00 18.74
CA PRO A 152 -4.02 21.21 18.66
C PRO A 152 -4.51 22.20 17.61
N GLY A 153 -4.46 23.50 17.95
CA GLY A 153 -4.86 24.58 17.06
C GLY A 153 -3.82 24.91 16.01
N GLY A 154 -4.28 25.32 14.82
CA GLY A 154 -3.39 25.74 13.76
C GLY A 154 -3.81 25.31 12.37
N THR A 155 -2.85 25.29 11.46
CA THR A 155 -3.08 24.93 10.07
C THR A 155 -2.09 23.86 9.62
N ILE A 156 -2.59 22.85 8.91
CA ILE A 156 -1.79 21.86 8.20
C ILE A 156 -2.07 22.00 6.70
N GLN A 157 -1.01 22.15 5.90
CA GLN A 157 -1.07 22.05 4.43
C GLN A 157 -0.18 20.89 4.01
N ASP A 158 -0.71 19.99 3.19
CA ASP A 158 -0.03 18.73 2.91
C ASP A 158 -0.32 18.20 1.50
N ALA A 159 0.68 17.55 0.93
CA ALA A 159 0.60 16.89 -0.36
C ALA A 159 1.71 15.84 -0.49
N PRO A 160 1.52 14.78 -1.29
CA PRO A 160 2.56 13.76 -1.49
C PRO A 160 3.72 14.23 -2.36
N ASN A 161 4.94 13.79 -2.02
CA ASN A 161 6.13 13.96 -2.86
C ASN A 161 6.10 13.05 -4.10
N TYR A 162 5.65 11.78 -3.92
CA TYR A 162 5.46 10.83 -5.01
C TYR A 162 3.98 10.48 -5.18
N ALA A 163 3.55 10.41 -6.44
CA ALA A 163 2.19 9.98 -6.78
C ALA A 163 1.96 8.49 -6.53
N PHE A 164 2.97 7.66 -6.69
CA PHE A 164 2.92 6.21 -6.46
C PHE A 164 3.52 5.86 -5.10
N ARG A 165 2.72 5.33 -4.19
CA ARG A 165 3.12 4.91 -2.85
C ARG A 165 2.53 3.53 -2.59
N GLY A 166 3.33 2.51 -2.89
CA GLY A 166 2.90 1.12 -2.98
C GLY A 166 3.28 0.27 -1.77
N ALA A 167 2.47 -0.73 -1.55
CA ALA A 167 2.83 -1.94 -0.86
C ALA A 167 2.41 -3.14 -1.71
N MET A 168 3.20 -4.20 -1.74
CA MET A 168 2.82 -5.45 -2.40
C MET A 168 2.51 -6.51 -1.33
N LEU A 169 1.57 -7.38 -1.62
CA LEU A 169 1.31 -8.60 -0.86
C LEU A 169 1.32 -9.81 -1.79
N ASP A 170 2.23 -10.73 -1.52
CA ASP A 170 2.23 -12.05 -2.14
C ASP A 170 1.12 -12.90 -1.52
N VAL A 171 0.15 -13.29 -2.33
CA VAL A 171 -0.94 -14.18 -1.94
C VAL A 171 -0.81 -15.56 -2.61
N ALA A 172 0.30 -15.78 -3.34
CA ALA A 172 0.55 -17.00 -4.10
C ALA A 172 1.32 -18.04 -3.30
N ARG A 173 2.39 -17.66 -2.60
CA ARG A 173 3.18 -18.59 -1.76
C ARG A 173 2.34 -19.11 -0.61
N HIS A 174 1.62 -18.24 0.11
CA HIS A 174 0.52 -18.59 1.00
C HIS A 174 -0.74 -17.80 0.63
N PHE A 175 -1.89 -18.40 0.83
CA PHE A 175 -3.18 -17.78 0.50
C PHE A 175 -3.74 -17.00 1.68
N PHE A 176 -4.11 -15.75 1.47
CA PHE A 176 -4.77 -14.89 2.45
C PHE A 176 -6.22 -14.63 2.05
N THR A 177 -7.11 -14.69 3.04
CA THR A 177 -8.54 -14.45 2.83
C THR A 177 -8.84 -12.98 2.46
N ILE A 178 -10.02 -12.73 1.89
CA ILE A 178 -10.49 -11.36 1.60
C ILE A 178 -10.46 -10.46 2.83
N GLN A 179 -10.79 -11.00 4.01
CA GLN A 179 -10.81 -10.26 5.27
C GLN A 179 -9.41 -9.82 5.68
N GLU A 180 -8.42 -10.69 5.51
CA GLU A 180 -7.03 -10.38 5.81
C GLU A 180 -6.48 -9.30 4.88
N VAL A 181 -6.78 -9.40 3.59
CA VAL A 181 -6.37 -8.36 2.62
C VAL A 181 -7.08 -7.03 2.89
N LYS A 182 -8.38 -7.04 3.23
CA LYS A 182 -9.11 -5.82 3.62
C LYS A 182 -8.53 -5.17 4.88
N ARG A 183 -8.13 -5.98 5.87
CA ARG A 183 -7.44 -5.46 7.06
C ARG A 183 -6.11 -4.79 6.69
N TYR A 184 -5.35 -5.39 5.79
CA TYR A 184 -4.12 -4.76 5.29
C TYR A 184 -4.42 -3.43 4.58
N ILE A 185 -5.45 -3.36 3.73
CA ILE A 185 -5.91 -2.13 3.08
C ILE A 185 -6.24 -1.04 4.11
N ASP A 186 -6.93 -1.36 5.22
CA ASP A 186 -7.26 -0.38 6.27
C ASP A 186 -6.00 0.24 6.90
N LEU A 187 -4.97 -0.59 7.14
CA LEU A 187 -3.70 -0.15 7.70
C LEU A 187 -2.89 0.68 6.68
N LEU A 188 -2.88 0.27 5.41
CA LEU A 188 -2.25 1.03 4.31
C LEU A 188 -2.88 2.42 4.18
N ALA A 189 -4.21 2.50 4.17
CA ALA A 189 -4.96 3.74 4.04
C ALA A 189 -4.64 4.75 5.16
N TYR A 190 -4.45 4.27 6.40
CA TYR A 190 -4.12 5.10 7.55
C TYR A 190 -2.80 5.87 7.35
N TYR A 191 -1.82 5.23 6.71
CA TYR A 191 -0.51 5.82 6.38
C TYR A 191 -0.46 6.43 4.97
N LYS A 192 -1.60 6.68 4.31
CA LYS A 192 -1.70 7.35 3.01
C LYS A 192 -1.02 6.59 1.85
N ILE A 193 -0.82 5.28 1.98
CA ILE A 193 -0.47 4.41 0.85
C ILE A 193 -1.67 4.39 -0.12
N ASN A 194 -1.41 4.43 -1.42
CA ASN A 194 -2.45 4.51 -2.44
C ASN A 194 -2.42 3.39 -3.48
N ILE A 195 -1.46 2.48 -3.37
CA ILE A 195 -1.32 1.32 -4.24
C ILE A 195 -1.21 0.06 -3.37
N LEU A 196 -1.99 -0.96 -3.71
CA LEU A 196 -1.79 -2.34 -3.27
C LEU A 196 -1.53 -3.21 -4.49
N HIS A 197 -0.29 -3.64 -4.66
CA HIS A 197 0.10 -4.62 -5.65
C HIS A 197 -0.17 -6.02 -5.10
N LEU A 198 -0.96 -6.84 -5.81
CA LEU A 198 -1.26 -8.21 -5.45
C LEU A 198 -0.54 -9.17 -6.38
N HIS A 199 0.43 -9.89 -5.83
CA HIS A 199 1.11 -10.98 -6.52
C HIS A 199 0.21 -12.22 -6.48
N LEU A 200 -0.57 -12.42 -7.57
CA LEU A 200 -1.69 -13.36 -7.61
C LEU A 200 -1.30 -14.78 -8.01
N THR A 201 -0.12 -14.94 -8.61
CA THR A 201 0.30 -16.22 -9.19
C THR A 201 1.79 -16.44 -9.06
N ASP A 202 2.18 -17.68 -8.73
CA ASP A 202 3.57 -18.12 -8.64
C ASP A 202 3.66 -19.64 -8.84
N ASP A 203 4.84 -20.21 -8.63
CA ASP A 203 5.10 -21.66 -8.75
C ASP A 203 4.24 -22.49 -7.80
N GLN A 204 3.89 -21.96 -6.61
CA GLN A 204 3.13 -22.65 -5.57
C GLN A 204 1.62 -22.48 -5.71
N GLY A 205 1.17 -21.42 -6.38
CA GLY A 205 -0.25 -21.16 -6.41
C GLY A 205 -0.75 -20.19 -7.48
N TRP A 206 -1.96 -20.46 -7.95
CA TRP A 206 -2.74 -19.56 -8.79
C TRP A 206 -3.99 -19.11 -8.02
N ARG A 207 -4.09 -17.81 -7.69
CA ARG A 207 -5.03 -17.33 -6.68
C ARG A 207 -6.21 -16.50 -7.22
N ILE A 208 -6.42 -16.46 -8.53
CA ILE A 208 -7.51 -15.70 -9.16
C ILE A 208 -8.30 -16.57 -10.15
N GLU A 209 -9.63 -16.59 -10.02
CA GLU A 209 -10.52 -17.30 -10.95
C GLU A 209 -10.46 -16.70 -12.35
N ILE A 210 -10.14 -17.55 -13.33
CA ILE A 210 -10.25 -17.25 -14.76
C ILE A 210 -11.30 -18.20 -15.34
N LYS A 211 -12.47 -17.67 -15.70
CA LYS A 211 -13.62 -18.51 -16.11
C LYS A 211 -13.34 -19.34 -17.34
N LYS A 212 -12.55 -18.81 -18.26
CA LYS A 212 -12.16 -19.55 -19.48
C LYS A 212 -11.17 -20.68 -19.18
N TRP A 213 -10.45 -20.57 -18.07
CA TRP A 213 -9.40 -21.52 -17.67
C TRP A 213 -9.58 -22.04 -16.23
N PRO A 214 -10.69 -22.77 -15.93
CA PRO A 214 -11.09 -23.10 -14.55
C PRO A 214 -10.08 -23.96 -13.79
N LYS A 215 -9.32 -24.83 -14.48
CA LYS A 215 -8.30 -25.65 -13.81
C LYS A 215 -7.18 -24.84 -13.16
N LEU A 216 -6.99 -23.57 -13.54
CA LEU A 216 -6.00 -22.71 -12.88
C LEU A 216 -6.23 -22.63 -11.36
N THR A 217 -7.47 -22.52 -10.93
CA THR A 217 -7.85 -22.48 -9.51
C THR A 217 -8.18 -23.86 -8.95
N GLU A 218 -8.80 -24.74 -9.74
CA GLU A 218 -9.14 -26.10 -9.31
C GLU A 218 -7.90 -26.95 -9.01
N VAL A 219 -6.82 -26.78 -9.77
CA VAL A 219 -5.55 -27.51 -9.64
C VAL A 219 -4.45 -26.60 -9.09
N GLY A 220 -4.20 -25.46 -9.76
CA GLY A 220 -3.12 -24.54 -9.38
C GLY A 220 -3.40 -23.78 -8.07
N GLY A 221 -4.65 -23.75 -7.61
CA GLY A 221 -5.03 -23.16 -6.32
C GLY A 221 -5.02 -24.12 -5.12
N GLU A 222 -4.72 -25.42 -5.35
CA GLU A 222 -4.91 -26.47 -4.32
C GLU A 222 -3.92 -26.40 -3.17
N LYS A 223 -2.68 -26.03 -3.44
CA LYS A 223 -1.56 -26.07 -2.47
C LYS A 223 -0.94 -24.69 -2.25
N GLU A 224 -0.10 -24.65 -1.24
CA GLU A 224 0.75 -23.51 -0.87
C GLU A 224 2.11 -24.00 -0.36
N VAL A 225 3.01 -23.12 0.01
CA VAL A 225 4.31 -23.48 0.60
C VAL A 225 4.12 -24.43 1.79
N GLY A 226 4.99 -25.44 1.89
CA GLY A 226 4.90 -26.46 2.94
C GLY A 226 3.81 -27.51 2.70
N GLY A 227 3.03 -27.41 1.62
CA GLY A 227 1.98 -28.38 1.23
C GLY A 227 0.64 -28.17 1.93
N GLY A 228 0.46 -27.04 2.59
CA GLY A 228 -0.82 -26.61 3.18
C GLY A 228 -1.96 -26.53 2.17
N THR A 229 -3.17 -26.30 2.66
CA THR A 229 -4.34 -26.07 1.81
C THR A 229 -4.30 -24.67 1.25
N GLY A 230 -4.16 -24.54 -0.06
CA GLY A 230 -4.21 -23.26 -0.74
C GLY A 230 -5.61 -22.63 -0.76
N GLY A 231 -5.83 -21.78 -1.72
CA GLY A 231 -7.10 -21.08 -1.91
C GLY A 231 -7.03 -20.19 -3.15
N PHE A 232 -8.13 -19.52 -3.44
CA PHE A 232 -8.19 -18.55 -4.52
C PHE A 232 -9.36 -17.58 -4.33
N TYR A 233 -9.29 -16.44 -5.00
CA TYR A 233 -10.38 -15.49 -5.08
C TYR A 233 -11.26 -15.81 -6.29
N THR A 234 -12.56 -15.96 -6.07
CA THR A 234 -13.52 -15.90 -7.17
C THR A 234 -13.53 -14.50 -7.78
N GLN A 235 -13.98 -14.35 -9.02
CA GLN A 235 -14.11 -13.03 -9.65
C GLN A 235 -15.01 -12.09 -8.85
N ALA A 236 -16.04 -12.62 -8.17
CA ALA A 236 -16.91 -11.83 -7.31
C ALA A 236 -16.15 -11.30 -6.07
N GLN A 237 -15.36 -12.15 -5.42
CA GLN A 237 -14.53 -11.76 -4.27
C GLN A 237 -13.45 -10.76 -4.66
N TYR A 238 -12.79 -10.96 -5.80
CA TYR A 238 -11.79 -10.01 -6.29
C TYR A 238 -12.40 -8.65 -6.62
N LYS A 239 -13.56 -8.60 -7.27
CA LYS A 239 -14.29 -7.34 -7.53
C LYS A 239 -14.71 -6.63 -6.23
N ASP A 240 -15.14 -7.38 -5.23
CA ASP A 240 -15.46 -6.83 -3.90
C ASP A 240 -14.21 -6.23 -3.24
N LEU A 241 -13.06 -6.91 -3.35
CA LEU A 241 -11.79 -6.40 -2.85
C LEU A 241 -11.37 -5.10 -3.56
N VAL A 242 -11.45 -5.07 -4.88
CA VAL A 242 -11.17 -3.87 -5.69
C VAL A 242 -12.09 -2.71 -5.31
N ALA A 243 -13.38 -2.98 -5.16
CA ALA A 243 -14.36 -1.97 -4.74
C ALA A 243 -14.08 -1.46 -3.31
N TYR A 244 -13.63 -2.34 -2.42
CA TYR A 244 -13.23 -1.97 -1.05
C TYR A 244 -11.99 -1.07 -1.06
N ALA A 245 -10.95 -1.45 -1.80
CA ALA A 245 -9.74 -0.65 -1.94
C ALA A 245 -10.03 0.75 -2.52
N ASN A 246 -10.87 0.83 -3.56
CA ASN A 246 -11.28 2.09 -4.17
C ASN A 246 -11.99 3.04 -3.18
N LYS A 247 -12.79 2.53 -2.25
CA LYS A 247 -13.39 3.34 -1.18
C LYS A 247 -12.35 3.94 -0.22
N HIS A 248 -11.15 3.36 -0.18
CA HIS A 248 -10.00 3.83 0.60
C HIS A 248 -8.98 4.58 -0.26
N PHE A 249 -9.33 4.91 -1.51
CA PHE A 249 -8.43 5.54 -2.49
C PHE A 249 -7.11 4.76 -2.62
N ILE A 250 -7.23 3.44 -2.69
CA ILE A 250 -6.15 2.50 -2.99
C ILE A 250 -6.48 1.77 -4.28
N THR A 251 -5.56 1.85 -5.24
CA THR A 251 -5.65 1.11 -6.51
C THR A 251 -5.00 -0.25 -6.33
N ILE A 252 -5.72 -1.31 -6.72
CA ILE A 252 -5.14 -2.65 -6.80
C ILE A 252 -4.45 -2.81 -8.15
N ILE A 253 -3.17 -3.20 -8.11
CA ILE A 253 -2.40 -3.63 -9.28
C ILE A 253 -2.36 -5.17 -9.26
N PRO A 254 -3.01 -5.86 -10.21
CA PRO A 254 -2.87 -7.30 -10.33
C PRO A 254 -1.54 -7.67 -10.97
N GLU A 255 -0.86 -8.67 -10.41
CA GLU A 255 0.28 -9.32 -11.03
C GLU A 255 -0.05 -10.75 -11.40
N VAL A 256 0.30 -11.11 -12.62
CA VAL A 256 0.45 -12.49 -13.07
C VAL A 256 1.87 -12.63 -13.56
N ASP A 257 2.69 -13.33 -12.80
CA ASP A 257 4.10 -13.48 -13.13
C ASP A 257 4.31 -14.45 -14.29
N MET A 258 5.18 -14.02 -15.23
CA MET A 258 5.48 -14.76 -16.45
C MET A 258 6.73 -14.21 -17.17
N PRO A 259 7.53 -15.03 -17.87
CA PRO A 259 7.33 -16.45 -18.16
C PRO A 259 7.83 -17.38 -17.05
N GLY A 260 8.62 -16.92 -16.09
CA GLY A 260 9.04 -17.63 -14.88
C GLY A 260 7.93 -17.68 -13.83
N HIS A 261 8.15 -18.31 -12.68
CA HIS A 261 7.18 -18.41 -11.57
C HIS A 261 5.82 -18.98 -11.96
N THR A 262 5.80 -20.02 -12.81
CA THR A 262 4.59 -20.44 -13.54
C THR A 262 4.22 -21.91 -13.36
N ASN A 263 4.85 -22.59 -12.39
CA ASN A 263 4.65 -24.04 -12.21
C ASN A 263 3.19 -24.41 -11.93
N ALA A 264 2.49 -23.68 -11.05
CA ALA A 264 1.08 -23.97 -10.72
C ALA A 264 0.17 -23.95 -11.95
N ALA A 265 0.33 -22.95 -12.83
CA ALA A 265 -0.41 -22.87 -14.09
C ALA A 265 -0.02 -24.01 -15.05
N SER A 266 1.27 -24.37 -15.10
CA SER A 266 1.77 -25.44 -15.97
C SER A 266 1.30 -26.83 -15.54
N VAL A 267 1.06 -27.05 -14.24
CA VAL A 267 0.39 -28.26 -13.74
C VAL A 267 -1.06 -28.32 -14.21
N ALA A 268 -1.78 -27.21 -14.10
CA ALA A 268 -3.17 -27.11 -14.53
C ALA A 268 -3.33 -27.29 -16.05
N TYR A 269 -2.41 -26.73 -16.83
CA TYR A 269 -2.42 -26.74 -18.30
C TYR A 269 -1.02 -27.02 -18.86
N PRO A 270 -0.66 -28.31 -19.04
CA PRO A 270 0.70 -28.73 -19.42
C PRO A 270 1.23 -28.15 -20.74
N PHE A 271 0.35 -27.71 -21.65
CA PHE A 271 0.77 -27.07 -22.91
C PHE A 271 1.48 -25.73 -22.71
N LEU A 272 1.34 -25.11 -21.52
CA LEU A 272 2.03 -23.87 -21.17
C LEU A 272 3.52 -24.10 -20.95
N ASN A 273 3.89 -25.29 -20.46
CA ASN A 273 5.25 -25.58 -20.02
C ASN A 273 6.24 -25.67 -21.19
N GLY A 274 7.26 -24.82 -21.17
CA GLY A 274 8.29 -24.76 -22.21
C GLY A 274 9.26 -25.94 -22.25
N ASN A 275 9.31 -26.79 -21.21
CA ASN A 275 10.19 -27.96 -21.19
C ASN A 275 9.50 -29.28 -21.58
N GLY A 276 8.20 -29.24 -21.92
CA GLY A 276 7.44 -30.38 -22.47
C GLY A 276 7.12 -31.49 -21.46
N LYS A 277 7.39 -31.29 -20.16
CA LYS A 277 7.04 -32.26 -19.11
C LYS A 277 5.88 -31.70 -18.30
N THR A 278 4.96 -32.58 -17.89
CA THR A 278 3.93 -32.20 -16.91
C THR A 278 4.59 -32.08 -15.54
N PRO A 279 4.69 -30.89 -14.95
CA PRO A 279 5.24 -30.73 -13.61
C PRO A 279 4.26 -31.24 -12.56
N GLU A 280 4.76 -31.48 -11.34
CA GLU A 280 3.94 -31.70 -10.15
C GLU A 280 3.73 -30.37 -9.41
N LEU A 281 2.70 -30.31 -8.54
CA LEU A 281 2.49 -29.14 -7.68
C LEU A 281 3.73 -28.92 -6.81
N TYR A 282 4.21 -27.69 -6.80
CA TYR A 282 5.38 -27.29 -6.06
C TYR A 282 5.00 -26.66 -4.73
N THR A 283 5.66 -27.05 -3.67
CA THR A 283 5.40 -26.57 -2.30
C THR A 283 6.66 -26.07 -1.58
N GLY A 284 7.78 -26.00 -2.30
CA GLY A 284 9.04 -25.45 -1.81
C GLY A 284 9.14 -23.94 -2.02
N THR A 285 10.33 -23.40 -1.81
CA THR A 285 10.63 -21.96 -1.90
C THR A 285 11.75 -21.63 -2.90
N GLU A 286 12.22 -22.62 -3.69
CA GLU A 286 13.19 -22.36 -4.75
C GLU A 286 12.54 -21.65 -5.95
N VAL A 287 13.29 -20.84 -6.65
CA VAL A 287 12.83 -19.98 -7.77
C VAL A 287 13.59 -20.28 -9.07
N GLY A 288 13.08 -19.77 -10.18
CA GLY A 288 13.80 -19.75 -11.46
C GLY A 288 13.82 -21.07 -12.25
N PHE A 289 13.05 -22.09 -11.85
CA PHE A 289 13.02 -23.43 -12.46
C PHE A 289 11.89 -23.65 -13.46
N SER A 290 10.89 -22.79 -13.48
CA SER A 290 9.71 -22.89 -14.34
C SER A 290 9.76 -21.89 -15.50
N THR A 291 9.07 -22.20 -16.60
CA THR A 291 8.93 -21.28 -17.74
C THR A 291 7.77 -21.67 -18.64
N TRP A 292 7.06 -20.71 -19.19
CA TRP A 292 6.13 -20.93 -20.30
C TRP A 292 6.83 -20.97 -21.66
N ASP A 293 6.23 -21.72 -22.61
CA ASP A 293 6.77 -21.86 -23.95
C ASP A 293 6.56 -20.61 -24.82
N ALA A 294 7.58 -19.77 -24.91
CA ALA A 294 7.57 -18.56 -25.73
C ALA A 294 7.37 -18.83 -27.24
N ASN A 295 7.45 -20.08 -27.70
CA ASN A 295 7.34 -20.43 -29.11
C ASN A 295 5.98 -21.09 -29.44
N ASN A 296 5.11 -21.28 -28.45
CA ASN A 296 3.77 -21.84 -28.61
C ASN A 296 2.71 -20.71 -28.67
N GLU A 297 2.06 -20.53 -29.82
CA GLU A 297 1.03 -19.48 -29.99
C GLU A 297 -0.14 -19.63 -29.02
N LYS A 298 -0.51 -20.85 -28.62
CA LYS A 298 -1.57 -21.10 -27.64
C LYS A 298 -1.26 -20.49 -26.26
N VAL A 299 0.02 -20.28 -25.92
CA VAL A 299 0.40 -19.60 -24.69
C VAL A 299 -0.02 -18.13 -24.74
N TYR A 300 0.10 -17.48 -25.87
CA TYR A 300 -0.31 -16.08 -26.03
C TYR A 300 -1.83 -15.92 -26.11
N ASP A 301 -2.54 -16.91 -26.66
CA ASP A 301 -4.01 -16.95 -26.58
C ASP A 301 -4.47 -17.07 -25.13
N PHE A 302 -3.80 -17.93 -24.36
CA PHE A 302 -4.05 -18.10 -22.92
C PHE A 302 -3.75 -16.80 -22.15
N VAL A 303 -2.58 -16.18 -22.36
CA VAL A 303 -2.20 -14.91 -21.72
C VAL A 303 -3.21 -13.81 -22.06
N THR A 304 -3.65 -13.74 -23.32
CA THR A 304 -4.65 -12.75 -23.75
C THR A 304 -5.97 -12.92 -22.97
N ASP A 305 -6.42 -14.14 -22.78
CA ASP A 305 -7.64 -14.42 -22.02
C ASP A 305 -7.50 -14.01 -20.55
N VAL A 306 -6.37 -14.39 -19.92
CA VAL A 306 -6.07 -14.07 -18.52
C VAL A 306 -6.00 -12.56 -18.30
N VAL A 307 -5.22 -11.85 -19.11
CA VAL A 307 -5.05 -10.40 -19.03
C VAL A 307 -6.39 -9.69 -19.23
N ASN A 308 -7.20 -10.10 -20.19
CA ASN A 308 -8.50 -9.49 -20.45
C ASN A 308 -9.48 -9.71 -19.30
N GLU A 309 -9.58 -10.93 -18.73
CA GLU A 309 -10.50 -11.20 -17.63
C GLU A 309 -10.13 -10.42 -16.37
N ILE A 310 -8.83 -10.37 -16.02
CA ILE A 310 -8.35 -9.63 -14.85
C ILE A 310 -8.49 -8.11 -15.07
N SER A 311 -8.11 -7.60 -16.25
CA SER A 311 -8.21 -6.18 -16.58
C SER A 311 -9.65 -5.65 -16.53
N ALA A 312 -10.63 -6.47 -16.92
CA ALA A 312 -12.04 -6.13 -16.83
C ALA A 312 -12.55 -5.98 -15.38
N MET A 313 -11.85 -6.55 -14.41
CA MET A 313 -12.16 -6.47 -12.98
C MET A 313 -11.33 -5.41 -12.24
N SER A 314 -10.26 -4.92 -12.85
CA SER A 314 -9.29 -4.01 -12.25
C SER A 314 -9.36 -2.65 -12.98
N PRO A 315 -10.10 -1.66 -12.45
CA PRO A 315 -10.29 -0.37 -13.12
C PRO A 315 -9.02 0.49 -13.16
N GLY A 316 -8.04 0.23 -12.28
CA GLY A 316 -6.74 0.93 -12.28
C GLY A 316 -5.99 0.77 -13.62
N PRO A 317 -5.08 1.70 -13.94
CA PRO A 317 -4.44 1.75 -15.27
C PRO A 317 -3.32 0.73 -15.47
N TYR A 318 -2.97 -0.05 -14.46
CA TYR A 318 -1.76 -0.90 -14.46
C TYR A 318 -2.08 -2.38 -14.49
N PHE A 319 -1.15 -3.14 -15.07
CA PHE A 319 -1.08 -4.60 -14.98
C PHE A 319 0.40 -5.00 -14.85
N HIS A 320 0.73 -5.75 -13.80
CA HIS A 320 2.08 -6.22 -13.57
C HIS A 320 2.27 -7.62 -14.19
N LEU A 321 3.29 -7.76 -15.02
CA LEU A 321 3.56 -9.01 -15.77
C LEU A 321 4.67 -9.87 -15.14
N GLY A 322 5.22 -9.46 -13.98
CA GLY A 322 6.36 -10.12 -13.34
C GLY A 322 7.64 -9.96 -14.14
N GLY A 323 8.20 -11.05 -14.59
CA GLY A 323 9.34 -11.11 -15.50
C GLY A 323 10.69 -11.33 -14.85
N ASP A 324 10.72 -11.50 -13.53
CA ASP A 324 11.93 -11.75 -12.75
C ASP A 324 12.35 -13.23 -12.80
N GLU A 325 13.57 -13.46 -12.39
CA GLU A 325 14.21 -14.75 -12.09
C GLU A 325 13.94 -15.91 -13.08
N SER A 326 13.59 -15.62 -14.31
CA SER A 326 13.25 -16.62 -15.33
C SER A 326 14.51 -17.34 -15.86
N HIS A 327 15.25 -18.00 -14.95
CA HIS A 327 16.61 -18.50 -15.19
C HIS A 327 16.69 -19.60 -16.26
N VAL A 328 15.63 -20.43 -16.38
CA VAL A 328 15.58 -21.51 -17.37
C VAL A 328 15.06 -21.05 -18.74
N THR A 329 14.58 -19.81 -18.85
CA THR A 329 14.15 -19.23 -20.12
C THR A 329 15.34 -18.72 -20.90
N LYS A 330 15.52 -19.18 -22.13
CA LYS A 330 16.60 -18.67 -23.00
C LYS A 330 16.38 -17.20 -23.29
N LYS A 331 17.46 -16.41 -23.30
CA LYS A 331 17.36 -14.95 -23.48
C LYS A 331 16.54 -14.50 -24.70
N PRO A 332 16.69 -15.09 -25.91
CA PRO A 332 15.84 -14.71 -27.06
C PRO A 332 14.36 -15.01 -26.84
N ASP A 333 14.04 -16.14 -26.17
CA ASP A 333 12.66 -16.53 -25.85
C ASP A 333 12.06 -15.59 -24.81
N TYR A 334 12.83 -15.19 -23.80
CA TYR A 334 12.44 -14.18 -22.80
C TYR A 334 12.10 -12.83 -23.46
N ILE A 335 12.99 -12.32 -24.31
CA ILE A 335 12.78 -11.05 -25.03
C ILE A 335 11.50 -11.13 -25.87
N LYS A 336 11.35 -12.20 -26.66
CA LYS A 336 10.13 -12.43 -27.47
C LYS A 336 8.88 -12.45 -26.60
N PHE A 337 8.94 -13.15 -25.47
CA PHE A 337 7.79 -13.32 -24.56
C PHE A 337 7.38 -11.97 -23.96
N VAL A 338 8.31 -11.25 -23.32
CA VAL A 338 8.05 -9.97 -22.67
C VAL A 338 7.52 -8.94 -23.67
N ASN A 339 8.09 -8.87 -24.89
CA ASN A 339 7.60 -7.98 -25.94
C ASN A 339 6.13 -8.25 -26.28
N ARG A 340 5.79 -9.52 -26.52
CA ARG A 340 4.43 -9.89 -26.91
C ARG A 340 3.42 -9.68 -25.77
N VAL A 341 3.79 -10.03 -24.53
CA VAL A 341 2.93 -9.84 -23.38
C VAL A 341 2.70 -8.36 -23.06
N SER A 342 3.75 -7.54 -23.19
CA SER A 342 3.60 -6.08 -23.03
C SER A 342 2.57 -5.51 -24.03
N GLU A 343 2.57 -5.98 -25.26
CA GLU A 343 1.57 -5.56 -26.25
C GLU A 343 0.15 -6.08 -25.92
N ILE A 344 0.02 -7.30 -25.41
CA ILE A 344 -1.27 -7.84 -24.95
C ILE A 344 -1.82 -6.98 -23.79
N VAL A 345 -0.99 -6.61 -22.84
CA VAL A 345 -1.37 -5.73 -21.72
C VAL A 345 -1.83 -4.36 -22.21
N LYS A 346 -1.09 -3.75 -23.17
CA LYS A 346 -1.48 -2.47 -23.80
C LYS A 346 -2.82 -2.59 -24.55
N GLN A 347 -3.02 -3.67 -25.29
CA GLN A 347 -4.29 -3.93 -26.00
C GLN A 347 -5.48 -4.09 -25.06
N ALA A 348 -5.25 -4.57 -23.82
CA ALA A 348 -6.26 -4.59 -22.76
C ALA A 348 -6.48 -3.21 -22.10
N GLY A 349 -5.84 -2.15 -22.60
CA GLY A 349 -5.97 -0.78 -22.09
C GLY A 349 -5.18 -0.52 -20.81
N LYS A 350 -4.16 -1.33 -20.51
CA LYS A 350 -3.33 -1.21 -19.31
C LYS A 350 -1.90 -0.80 -19.64
N THR A 351 -1.26 -0.14 -18.69
CA THR A 351 0.18 0.13 -18.71
C THR A 351 0.90 -1.10 -18.12
N PRO A 352 1.81 -1.73 -18.88
CA PRO A 352 2.58 -2.85 -18.36
C PRO A 352 3.60 -2.37 -17.31
N ILE A 353 3.63 -3.06 -16.18
CA ILE A 353 4.68 -2.98 -15.17
C ILE A 353 5.39 -4.35 -15.14
N GLY A 354 6.66 -4.38 -14.82
CA GLY A 354 7.37 -5.63 -14.51
C GLY A 354 8.61 -5.36 -13.69
N TRP A 355 9.15 -6.41 -13.08
CA TRP A 355 10.41 -6.34 -12.36
C TRP A 355 11.53 -5.88 -13.30
N ASP A 356 12.63 -5.39 -12.76
CA ASP A 356 13.62 -4.64 -13.55
C ASP A 356 14.26 -5.44 -14.72
N GLU A 357 14.09 -6.75 -14.77
CA GLU A 357 14.54 -7.60 -15.86
C GLU A 357 13.84 -7.32 -17.20
N ILE A 358 12.61 -6.81 -17.18
CA ILE A 358 11.84 -6.54 -18.41
C ILE A 358 12.52 -5.51 -19.32
N VAL A 359 13.38 -4.64 -18.77
CA VAL A 359 14.13 -3.65 -19.55
C VAL A 359 15.09 -4.29 -20.54
N THR A 360 15.41 -5.56 -20.36
CA THR A 360 16.28 -6.33 -21.26
C THR A 360 15.58 -6.81 -22.54
N ALA A 361 14.25 -6.72 -22.59
CA ALA A 361 13.44 -6.88 -23.82
C ALA A 361 13.33 -5.55 -24.59
N ASP A 362 12.64 -5.52 -25.73
CA ASP A 362 12.49 -4.32 -26.57
C ASP A 362 11.30 -3.43 -26.11
N THR A 363 10.99 -3.46 -24.80
CA THR A 363 9.96 -2.60 -24.20
C THR A 363 10.31 -1.12 -24.39
N ASP A 364 9.30 -0.30 -24.60
CA ASP A 364 9.44 1.15 -24.78
C ASP A 364 9.17 1.94 -23.48
N SER A 365 9.21 3.26 -23.56
CA SER A 365 8.97 4.18 -22.44
C SER A 365 7.56 4.13 -21.88
N THR A 366 6.61 3.40 -22.49
CA THR A 366 5.24 3.25 -21.99
C THR A 366 5.14 2.15 -20.93
N ALA A 367 6.14 1.26 -20.84
CA ALA A 367 6.22 0.30 -19.74
C ALA A 367 6.94 0.92 -18.53
N ILE A 368 6.67 0.37 -17.35
CA ILE A 368 7.27 0.80 -16.08
C ILE A 368 8.16 -0.33 -15.55
N ALA A 369 9.39 0.01 -15.16
CA ALA A 369 10.32 -0.94 -14.54
C ALA A 369 10.25 -0.83 -13.02
N GLN A 370 10.07 -1.96 -12.34
CA GLN A 370 10.13 -2.02 -10.87
C GLN A 370 11.53 -2.46 -10.44
N PHE A 371 12.32 -1.50 -9.99
CA PHE A 371 13.70 -1.73 -9.56
C PHE A 371 13.75 -2.43 -8.21
N TRP A 372 14.35 -3.62 -8.16
CA TRP A 372 14.56 -4.36 -6.92
C TRP A 372 16.02 -4.67 -6.59
N ALA A 373 16.88 -4.85 -7.62
CA ALA A 373 18.26 -5.26 -7.39
C ALA A 373 19.28 -4.72 -8.40
N SER A 374 18.94 -4.57 -9.68
CA SER A 374 19.94 -4.40 -10.73
C SER A 374 20.17 -2.95 -11.15
N GLU A 375 21.27 -2.32 -10.67
CA GLU A 375 21.69 -0.99 -11.15
C GLU A 375 21.90 -0.96 -12.68
N LYS A 376 22.32 -2.07 -13.27
CA LYS A 376 22.46 -2.18 -14.73
C LYS A 376 21.11 -2.08 -15.43
N ASN A 377 20.09 -2.74 -14.91
CA ASN A 377 18.74 -2.70 -15.46
C ASN A 377 18.13 -1.30 -15.26
N ALA A 378 18.35 -0.68 -14.10
CA ALA A 378 17.94 0.71 -13.88
C ALA A 378 18.53 1.67 -14.92
N ALA A 379 19.83 1.52 -15.26
CA ALA A 379 20.46 2.32 -16.30
C ALA A 379 19.84 2.08 -17.69
N ILE A 380 19.44 0.84 -18.01
CA ILE A 380 18.75 0.53 -19.27
C ILE A 380 17.35 1.16 -19.28
N ALA A 381 16.62 1.12 -18.17
CA ALA A 381 15.31 1.79 -18.03
C ALA A 381 15.43 3.28 -18.37
N VAL A 382 16.41 3.97 -17.78
CA VAL A 382 16.70 5.38 -18.06
C VAL A 382 17.01 5.63 -19.55
N GLN A 383 17.86 4.80 -20.18
CA GLN A 383 18.17 4.91 -21.62
C GLN A 383 16.93 4.77 -22.50
N LYS A 384 15.94 3.99 -22.06
CA LYS A 384 14.65 3.81 -22.74
C LYS A 384 13.60 4.86 -22.38
N GLY A 385 13.91 5.77 -21.45
CA GLY A 385 12.96 6.77 -20.93
C GLY A 385 11.81 6.17 -20.14
N MET A 386 11.98 4.97 -19.58
CA MET A 386 10.96 4.31 -18.75
C MET A 386 10.85 4.96 -17.39
N LYS A 387 9.64 4.99 -16.82
CA LYS A 387 9.45 5.29 -15.40
C LYS A 387 9.92 4.11 -14.56
N VAL A 388 10.35 4.42 -13.32
CA VAL A 388 10.89 3.44 -12.38
C VAL A 388 10.13 3.51 -11.05
N ILE A 389 9.67 2.36 -10.55
CA ILE A 389 9.21 2.18 -9.17
C ILE A 389 10.38 1.65 -8.37
N LEU A 390 10.65 2.23 -7.20
CA LEU A 390 11.76 1.82 -6.34
C LEU A 390 11.30 0.82 -5.28
N SER A 391 11.80 -0.40 -5.38
CA SER A 391 11.56 -1.50 -4.44
C SER A 391 12.86 -2.23 -4.07
N PRO A 392 13.96 -1.51 -3.69
CA PRO A 392 15.25 -2.18 -3.49
C PRO A 392 15.18 -3.20 -2.36
N ALA A 393 15.48 -4.47 -2.66
CA ALA A 393 15.34 -5.58 -1.72
C ALA A 393 16.08 -5.35 -0.38
N LYS A 394 17.26 -4.73 -0.44
CA LYS A 394 18.08 -4.40 0.75
C LYS A 394 17.52 -3.28 1.62
N LYS A 395 16.42 -2.66 1.20
CA LYS A 395 15.81 -1.51 1.87
C LYS A 395 14.31 -1.65 2.03
N ALA A 396 13.60 -2.10 0.99
CA ALA A 396 12.14 -2.00 0.87
C ALA A 396 11.41 -3.34 1.06
N TYR A 397 12.08 -4.49 0.93
CA TYR A 397 11.42 -5.78 1.09
C TYR A 397 11.04 -6.03 2.56
N LEU A 398 9.76 -6.14 2.80
CA LEU A 398 9.18 -6.34 4.13
C LEU A 398 9.35 -7.79 4.63
N ASP A 399 9.57 -8.75 3.74
CA ASP A 399 9.88 -10.14 4.08
C ASP A 399 11.33 -10.36 4.51
N MET A 400 12.21 -9.38 4.36
CA MET A 400 13.57 -9.48 4.94
C MET A 400 13.50 -9.38 6.46
N GLN A 401 14.18 -10.31 7.14
CA GLN A 401 14.25 -10.37 8.60
C GLN A 401 14.75 -9.06 9.21
N TYR A 402 14.23 -8.71 10.39
CA TYR A 402 14.74 -7.58 11.17
C TYR A 402 16.14 -7.86 11.73
N LYS A 403 16.36 -9.09 12.15
CA LYS A 403 17.62 -9.61 12.74
C LYS A 403 17.64 -11.14 12.65
N GLU A 404 18.77 -11.76 13.00
CA GLU A 404 19.04 -13.19 12.85
C GLU A 404 18.01 -14.11 13.52
N ASP A 405 17.46 -13.72 14.67
CA ASP A 405 16.49 -14.50 15.44
C ASP A 405 15.03 -14.12 15.18
N SER A 406 14.75 -13.39 14.08
CA SER A 406 13.37 -13.08 13.66
C SER A 406 12.62 -14.37 13.32
N PRO A 407 11.38 -14.56 13.83
CA PRO A 407 10.62 -15.80 13.62
C PRO A 407 10.13 -15.97 12.18
N TYR A 408 9.98 -14.87 11.45
CA TYR A 408 9.49 -14.81 10.08
C TYR A 408 10.46 -14.05 9.18
N GLY A 409 10.32 -14.27 7.88
CA GLY A 409 11.10 -13.61 6.86
C GLY A 409 12.34 -14.38 6.44
N LEU A 410 12.95 -13.90 5.37
CA LEU A 410 14.20 -14.40 4.79
C LEU A 410 15.31 -13.36 4.99
N HIS A 411 16.56 -13.69 4.64
CA HIS A 411 17.69 -12.75 4.77
C HIS A 411 18.66 -12.80 3.58
N TRP A 412 18.19 -13.29 2.44
CA TRP A 412 19.02 -13.41 1.24
C TRP A 412 19.53 -12.04 0.71
N ALA A 413 18.76 -10.95 0.91
CA ALA A 413 19.20 -9.60 0.59
C ALA A 413 19.89 -8.89 1.78
N GLY A 414 19.89 -9.51 2.96
CA GLY A 414 20.40 -8.99 4.23
C GLY A 414 19.28 -8.74 5.24
N TYR A 415 19.66 -8.25 6.42
CA TYR A 415 18.67 -7.83 7.43
C TYR A 415 18.20 -6.40 7.16
N VAL A 416 16.90 -6.17 7.32
CA VAL A 416 16.29 -4.86 7.13
C VAL A 416 15.60 -4.41 8.43
N PRO A 417 16.37 -4.01 9.46
CA PRO A 417 15.80 -3.42 10.67
C PRO A 417 15.15 -2.06 10.37
N VAL A 418 14.38 -1.54 11.32
CA VAL A 418 13.52 -0.37 11.15
C VAL A 418 14.26 0.87 10.65
N ASP A 419 15.47 1.12 11.16
CA ASP A 419 16.33 2.23 10.72
C ASP A 419 16.86 2.01 9.29
N THR A 420 17.26 0.79 8.93
CA THR A 420 17.71 0.46 7.58
C THR A 420 16.59 0.67 6.56
N ALA A 421 15.35 0.36 6.92
CA ALA A 421 14.18 0.58 6.10
C ALA A 421 13.88 2.08 5.87
N TYR A 422 14.26 2.94 6.80
CA TYR A 422 14.00 4.38 6.71
C TYR A 422 15.21 5.20 6.22
N ILE A 423 16.44 4.82 6.63
CA ILE A 423 17.65 5.60 6.33
C ILE A 423 18.16 5.28 4.92
N TRP A 424 17.51 5.86 3.92
CA TRP A 424 17.96 5.90 2.53
C TRP A 424 17.23 7.03 1.78
N THR A 425 17.81 7.48 0.68
CA THR A 425 17.27 8.58 -0.11
C THR A 425 16.78 8.04 -1.45
N PRO A 426 15.46 7.88 -1.62
CA PRO A 426 14.88 7.35 -2.87
C PRO A 426 15.38 8.09 -4.12
N GLU A 427 15.51 9.41 -4.05
CA GLU A 427 15.91 10.29 -5.13
C GLU A 427 17.32 9.99 -5.69
N THR A 428 18.15 9.30 -4.92
CA THR A 428 19.55 9.02 -5.28
C THR A 428 19.95 7.54 -5.12
N TYR A 429 19.05 6.69 -4.65
CA TYR A 429 19.36 5.29 -4.34
C TYR A 429 19.75 4.50 -5.60
N ALA A 430 18.92 4.55 -6.63
CA ALA A 430 19.22 3.93 -7.91
C ALA A 430 20.13 4.87 -8.72
N LYS A 431 21.43 4.56 -8.75
CA LYS A 431 22.43 5.40 -9.41
C LYS A 431 22.08 5.71 -10.87
N GLY A 432 22.05 7.00 -11.19
CA GLY A 432 21.83 7.48 -12.56
C GLY A 432 20.37 7.47 -12.99
N VAL A 433 19.43 7.15 -12.11
CA VAL A 433 18.01 7.35 -12.37
C VAL A 433 17.65 8.79 -11.99
N PRO A 434 17.27 9.64 -12.96
CA PRO A 434 16.82 10.99 -12.67
C PRO A 434 15.51 10.99 -11.86
N SER A 435 15.36 11.94 -10.94
CA SER A 435 14.17 12.01 -10.06
C SER A 435 12.85 12.10 -10.81
N GLU A 436 12.84 12.73 -11.97
CA GLU A 436 11.66 12.83 -12.85
C GLU A 436 11.22 11.49 -13.47
N LEU A 437 12.08 10.48 -13.48
CA LEU A 437 11.74 9.11 -13.91
C LEU A 437 11.29 8.23 -12.73
N ILE A 438 11.51 8.64 -11.49
CA ILE A 438 11.05 7.90 -10.32
C ILE A 438 9.55 8.15 -10.13
N LEU A 439 8.75 7.10 -10.33
CA LEU A 439 7.29 7.17 -10.14
C LEU A 439 6.92 7.17 -8.66
N GLY A 440 7.68 6.43 -7.87
CA GLY A 440 7.49 6.31 -6.43
C GLY A 440 8.19 5.10 -5.82
N ILE A 441 7.70 4.71 -4.64
CA ILE A 441 8.25 3.63 -3.82
C ILE A 441 7.18 2.56 -3.61
N GLU A 442 7.60 1.30 -3.66
CA GLU A 442 6.77 0.18 -3.21
C GLU A 442 7.55 -0.71 -2.24
N ALA A 443 6.87 -1.14 -1.18
CA ALA A 443 7.40 -2.08 -0.19
C ALA A 443 6.78 -3.47 -0.40
N PRO A 444 7.49 -4.40 -1.06
CA PRO A 444 7.04 -5.78 -1.25
C PRO A 444 7.05 -6.59 0.03
N LEU A 445 6.03 -7.44 0.20
CA LEU A 445 5.92 -8.45 1.25
C LEU A 445 5.68 -9.82 0.62
N TRP A 446 6.75 -10.60 0.45
CA TRP A 446 6.68 -11.98 0.02
C TRP A 446 6.25 -12.90 1.16
N SER A 447 5.56 -13.99 0.84
CA SER A 447 4.84 -14.77 1.86
C SER A 447 5.36 -16.19 2.07
N GLU A 448 6.58 -16.52 1.70
CA GLU A 448 7.15 -17.86 1.89
C GLU A 448 7.14 -18.33 3.35
N THR A 449 7.24 -17.39 4.29
CA THR A 449 7.38 -17.68 5.73
C THR A 449 6.19 -17.21 6.56
N ILE A 450 5.13 -16.68 5.94
CA ILE A 450 3.97 -16.13 6.63
C ILE A 450 2.67 -16.65 6.03
N SER A 451 1.64 -16.87 6.86
CA SER A 451 0.40 -17.53 6.48
C SER A 451 -0.89 -16.90 7.05
N ASN A 452 -0.79 -15.79 7.77
CA ASN A 452 -1.95 -15.12 8.39
C ASN A 452 -1.70 -13.63 8.64
N SER A 453 -2.76 -12.89 9.02
CA SER A 453 -2.70 -11.44 9.27
C SER A 453 -1.69 -11.03 10.34
N ASP A 454 -1.59 -11.78 11.44
CA ASP A 454 -0.67 -11.44 12.54
C ASP A 454 0.80 -11.45 12.04
N GLU A 455 1.13 -12.36 11.14
CA GLU A 455 2.47 -12.51 10.56
C GLU A 455 2.74 -11.45 9.47
N ILE A 456 1.73 -11.11 8.64
CA ILE A 456 1.78 -9.94 7.74
C ILE A 456 2.11 -8.68 8.55
N GLU A 457 1.37 -8.45 9.62
CA GLU A 457 1.53 -7.26 10.45
C GLU A 457 2.90 -7.22 11.14
N TYR A 458 3.39 -8.36 11.63
CA TYR A 458 4.72 -8.44 12.24
C TYR A 458 5.83 -8.02 11.27
N LEU A 459 5.78 -8.47 10.02
CA LEU A 459 6.79 -8.11 9.02
C LEU A 459 6.58 -6.70 8.46
N ALA A 460 5.34 -6.27 8.25
CA ALA A 460 5.05 -4.95 7.70
C ALA A 460 5.29 -3.83 8.72
N PHE A 461 4.89 -4.02 9.97
CA PHE A 461 5.00 -2.99 10.99
C PHE A 461 6.13 -3.28 11.99
N PRO A 462 6.93 -2.26 12.32
CA PRO A 462 6.71 -0.83 12.11
C PRO A 462 7.46 -0.23 10.90
N ARG A 463 7.90 -1.01 9.90
CA ARG A 463 8.64 -0.48 8.73
C ARG A 463 7.75 0.27 7.76
N LEU A 464 6.52 -0.20 7.52
CA LEU A 464 5.60 0.37 6.53
C LEU A 464 5.32 1.87 6.73
N PRO A 465 5.08 2.39 7.95
CA PRO A 465 4.97 3.83 8.20
C PRO A 465 6.17 4.63 7.68
N GLY A 466 7.39 4.06 7.76
CA GLY A 466 8.61 4.69 7.24
C GLY A 466 8.60 4.80 5.72
N TYR A 467 8.21 3.76 5.01
CA TYR A 467 8.07 3.84 3.55
C TYR A 467 6.99 4.81 3.12
N ALA A 468 5.88 4.87 3.86
CA ALA A 468 4.83 5.85 3.63
C ALA A 468 5.38 7.29 3.74
N GLU A 469 6.20 7.57 4.76
CA GLU A 469 6.84 8.87 4.93
C GLU A 469 7.90 9.15 3.84
N LEU A 470 8.73 8.18 3.49
CA LEU A 470 9.70 8.32 2.40
C LEU A 470 9.04 8.64 1.06
N ALA A 471 7.84 8.13 0.83
CA ALA A 471 7.09 8.38 -0.39
C ALA A 471 6.21 9.65 -0.34
N TRP A 472 5.73 10.03 0.84
CA TRP A 472 4.85 11.18 1.03
C TRP A 472 5.58 12.49 1.27
N SER A 473 6.52 12.49 2.23
CA SER A 473 7.15 13.73 2.72
C SER A 473 8.35 14.11 1.88
N SER A 474 8.63 15.40 1.78
CA SER A 474 9.80 15.91 1.07
C SER A 474 11.12 15.51 1.76
N PRO A 475 12.23 15.37 1.01
CA PRO A 475 13.50 14.86 1.54
C PRO A 475 14.05 15.63 2.73
N GLU A 476 13.89 16.98 2.75
CA GLU A 476 14.37 17.85 3.82
C GLU A 476 13.66 17.69 5.16
N LYS A 477 12.51 17.01 5.17
CA LYS A 477 11.73 16.70 6.37
C LYS A 477 12.00 15.33 6.96
N ARG A 478 12.78 14.51 6.27
CA ARG A 478 13.05 13.13 6.65
C ARG A 478 14.27 13.04 7.55
N ASP A 479 14.08 13.00 8.86
CA ASP A 479 15.12 12.79 9.87
C ASP A 479 14.82 11.58 10.74
N TRP A 480 15.77 10.67 10.86
CA TRP A 480 15.61 9.46 11.65
C TRP A 480 15.36 9.72 13.14
N ASN A 481 16.04 10.72 13.71
CA ASN A 481 15.92 10.99 15.14
C ASN A 481 14.56 11.56 15.51
N GLU A 482 13.97 12.38 14.63
CA GLU A 482 12.60 12.85 14.79
C GLU A 482 11.59 11.74 14.46
N TYR A 483 11.79 11.02 13.34
CA TYR A 483 10.92 9.94 12.92
C TYR A 483 10.76 8.87 13.99
N LYS A 484 11.85 8.39 14.60
CA LYS A 484 11.77 7.33 15.64
C LYS A 484 10.95 7.76 16.85
N GLY A 485 10.97 9.05 17.22
CA GLY A 485 10.13 9.61 18.29
C GLY A 485 8.66 9.59 17.93
N ARG A 486 8.31 9.99 16.70
CA ARG A 486 6.94 9.92 16.18
C ARG A 486 6.46 8.49 16.01
N LEU A 487 7.34 7.58 15.57
CA LEU A 487 7.04 6.16 15.46
C LEU A 487 6.77 5.52 16.83
N ALA A 488 7.48 5.94 17.88
CA ALA A 488 7.23 5.45 19.24
C ALA A 488 5.78 5.72 19.70
N LEU A 489 5.23 6.87 19.32
CA LEU A 489 3.84 7.24 19.61
C LEU A 489 2.82 6.40 18.82
N GLN A 490 3.20 5.84 17.68
CA GLN A 490 2.32 4.96 16.90
C GLN A 490 1.99 3.64 17.62
N SER A 491 2.76 3.26 18.65
CA SER A 491 2.40 2.10 19.50
C SER A 491 0.98 2.21 20.06
N LEU A 492 0.54 3.42 20.38
CA LEU A 492 -0.82 3.67 20.88
C LEU A 492 -1.91 3.37 19.81
N PHE A 493 -1.62 3.62 18.54
CA PHE A 493 -2.48 3.22 17.43
C PHE A 493 -2.41 1.71 17.22
N PHE A 494 -1.23 1.11 17.24
CA PHE A 494 -1.04 -0.33 17.07
C PHE A 494 -1.81 -1.10 18.13
N ASP A 495 -1.67 -0.75 19.39
CA ASP A 495 -2.34 -1.42 20.51
C ASP A 495 -3.87 -1.30 20.41
N ARG A 496 -4.38 -0.08 20.14
CA ARG A 496 -5.82 0.15 19.99
C ARG A 496 -6.43 -0.68 18.86
N ASN A 497 -5.71 -0.80 17.75
CA ASN A 497 -6.16 -1.54 16.57
C ASN A 497 -5.68 -2.99 16.57
N LYS A 498 -5.03 -3.46 17.66
CA LYS A 498 -4.51 -4.82 17.82
C LYS A 498 -3.59 -5.24 16.68
N VAL A 499 -2.74 -4.32 16.23
CA VAL A 499 -1.72 -4.59 15.20
C VAL A 499 -0.57 -5.39 15.84
N ASN A 500 -0.24 -6.53 15.26
CA ASN A 500 0.88 -7.36 15.71
C ASN A 500 2.20 -6.85 15.12
N TYR A 501 2.74 -5.76 15.66
CA TYR A 501 3.98 -5.16 15.14
C TYR A 501 5.25 -5.73 15.81
N TYR A 502 6.38 -5.67 15.08
CA TYR A 502 7.69 -6.02 15.62
C TYR A 502 8.17 -4.97 16.64
N PRO A 503 8.44 -5.37 17.89
CA PRO A 503 8.87 -4.43 18.95
C PRO A 503 10.36 -4.10 18.86
N SER A 504 10.76 -3.33 17.84
CA SER A 504 12.16 -2.94 17.62
C SER A 504 12.78 -2.29 18.84
N GLU A 505 13.95 -2.79 19.27
CA GLU A 505 14.74 -2.22 20.37
C GLU A 505 15.34 -0.84 20.06
N LYS A 506 15.27 -0.40 18.79
CA LYS A 506 15.74 0.93 18.34
C LYS A 506 14.71 2.04 18.58
N ILE A 507 13.53 1.69 19.06
CA ILE A 507 12.40 2.59 19.29
C ILE A 507 12.04 2.57 20.77
N ASP A 508 11.98 3.73 21.37
CA ASP A 508 11.56 3.92 22.77
C ASP A 508 10.01 3.97 22.82
N TRP A 509 9.38 2.80 22.68
CA TRP A 509 7.92 2.67 22.60
C TRP A 509 7.20 3.30 23.79
N VAL A 510 6.19 4.11 23.54
CA VAL A 510 5.37 4.79 24.57
C VAL A 510 4.47 3.78 25.30
N SER A 511 3.92 2.82 24.57
CA SER A 511 3.24 1.67 25.16
C SER A 511 4.11 0.43 24.92
N PRO A 512 4.42 -0.37 25.95
CA PRO A 512 5.16 -1.60 25.73
C PRO A 512 4.35 -2.53 24.84
N PRO A 513 4.95 -3.12 23.80
CA PRO A 513 4.25 -4.03 22.90
C PRO A 513 3.65 -5.18 23.67
N LEU A 514 2.44 -5.61 23.27
CA LEU A 514 1.86 -6.85 23.73
C LEU A 514 2.87 -7.97 23.44
N ALA A 515 3.13 -8.84 24.42
CA ALA A 515 4.05 -9.96 24.21
C ALA A 515 3.63 -10.72 22.94
N PRO A 516 4.57 -11.05 22.03
CA PRO A 516 4.25 -11.81 20.84
C PRO A 516 3.43 -13.04 21.25
N LYS A 517 2.30 -13.25 20.61
CA LYS A 517 1.56 -14.50 20.79
C LYS A 517 2.50 -15.62 20.34
N THR A 518 3.11 -16.32 21.28
CA THR A 518 3.87 -17.53 20.98
C THR A 518 2.87 -18.53 20.41
N ILE A 519 2.87 -18.68 19.10
CA ILE A 519 2.19 -19.78 18.45
C ILE A 519 2.99 -21.01 18.82
N GLY A 520 2.40 -21.87 19.67
CA GLY A 520 2.99 -23.16 19.99
C GLY A 520 3.24 -23.91 18.70
N LYS A 521 4.44 -24.41 18.53
CA LYS A 521 4.72 -25.45 17.55
C LYS A 521 4.01 -26.71 18.07
N ASP A 522 2.78 -26.95 17.62
CA ASP A 522 2.11 -28.23 17.73
C ASP A 522 2.09 -28.92 16.34
#